data_b1e7e33c2d8584db79546398dfeae39a
#
_entry.id   b1e7e33c2d8584db79546398dfeae39a
#
_cell.length_a   1.000
_cell.length_b   1.000
_cell.length_c   1.000
_cell.angle_alpha   90.00
_cell.angle_beta   90.00
_cell.angle_gamma   90.00
#
_symmetry.space_group_name_H-M   'P 1'
#
loop_
_entity.id
_entity.type
_entity.pdbx_description
1 polymer ?
#
loop_
_entity_poly.entity_id
_entity_poly.type
_entity_poly.pdbx_seq_one_letter_code
_entity_poly.pdbx_strand_id
1 'polypeptide(L)'
;MENKVTARNPITEGCIWKGMLLFALPIMLGSLLQQLYNTADAVIVGRALGKAALASVGGSSARISNLLVNAFVALSSGASVIVAQHFGARDTQRVRRSICTAMLLSVVCGILLTVLGITSARQLLVWMQTTPETLDASASYLRIFFLGMVPTMLYNMGSGILRAMGDSKRPLYYLFVCVVANIALDLLFVIVFQWGIEGAAAATALSQVVCAALVVRALRRLPEEQRLLYDREELDRGILRRMLHVGIPAALQSSMYGIANIVLQVGINMLGTDSMAGWTAFNKFDDYYWPISNAIGIAVMTYVGQNFGAGDRERVHESIHKVLLIHLTTSALFSVIIFSGRYPMMHLFVGDDPTVIAIGAQVTALIAPCYVLFTLVEVLSSTMRGVGDAVVPAAITMVFTCIVRLIYLWGYAFSHNSNLTIAVIYPISWVLTSIAFLLYYKSRKWMPKGFHF
;
A
#
# COMPACT_ATOMS: atom_id res chain seq x y z
N MET A 1 2.11 -46.70 -0.64
CA MET A 1 2.83 -45.68 0.15
C MET A 1 3.62 -44.83 -0.86
N GLU A 2 2.97 -43.86 -1.52
CA GLU A 2 3.65 -42.96 -2.44
C GLU A 2 4.29 -41.86 -1.62
N ASN A 3 5.61 -41.74 -1.72
CA ASN A 3 6.39 -40.60 -1.24
C ASN A 3 5.90 -39.34 -1.94
N LYS A 4 4.87 -38.66 -1.40
CA LYS A 4 4.60 -37.25 -1.72
C LYS A 4 5.82 -36.49 -1.19
N VAL A 5 6.80 -36.25 -2.08
CA VAL A 5 7.85 -35.24 -1.87
C VAL A 5 7.12 -33.94 -1.60
N THR A 6 6.94 -33.60 -0.33
CA THR A 6 6.38 -32.33 0.09
C THR A 6 7.32 -31.24 -0.43
N ALA A 7 6.86 -30.49 -1.41
CA ALA A 7 7.65 -29.41 -2.01
C ALA A 7 8.21 -28.53 -0.89
N ARG A 8 9.54 -28.40 -0.87
CA ARG A 8 10.28 -27.63 0.15
C ARG A 8 9.79 -26.18 0.14
N ASN A 9 9.30 -25.72 1.29
CA ASN A 9 8.84 -24.32 1.41
C ASN A 9 10.07 -23.40 1.59
N PRO A 10 10.43 -22.57 0.60
CA PRO A 10 11.64 -21.75 0.65
C PRO A 10 11.63 -20.73 1.78
N ILE A 11 10.46 -20.37 2.32
CA ILE A 11 10.32 -19.39 3.41
C ILE A 11 10.66 -20.04 4.76
N THR A 12 10.19 -21.27 5.00
CA THR A 12 10.44 -21.96 6.27
C THR A 12 11.70 -22.82 6.28
N GLU A 13 12.28 -23.14 5.11
CA GLU A 13 13.43 -24.06 5.00
C GLU A 13 14.63 -23.50 4.24
N GLY A 14 14.47 -22.34 3.56
CA GLY A 14 15.49 -21.73 2.71
C GLY A 14 16.41 -20.72 3.42
N CYS A 15 17.34 -20.14 2.65
CA CYS A 15 18.18 -19.04 3.11
C CYS A 15 17.33 -17.76 3.21
N ILE A 16 17.22 -17.20 4.41
CA ILE A 16 16.28 -16.10 4.72
C ILE A 16 16.57 -14.85 3.89
N TRP A 17 17.79 -14.30 3.95
CA TRP A 17 18.09 -13.02 3.30
C TRP A 17 17.95 -13.08 1.77
N LYS A 18 18.43 -14.16 1.14
CA LYS A 18 18.28 -14.36 -0.31
C LYS A 18 16.82 -14.56 -0.71
N GLY A 19 16.09 -15.35 0.08
CA GLY A 19 14.68 -15.61 -0.15
C GLY A 19 13.84 -14.34 0.01
N MET A 20 14.10 -13.52 1.04
CA MET A 20 13.42 -12.24 1.25
C MET A 20 13.66 -11.25 0.11
N LEU A 21 14.90 -11.10 -0.37
CA LEU A 21 15.19 -10.22 -1.50
C LEU A 21 14.49 -10.69 -2.77
N LEU A 22 14.55 -11.99 -3.07
CA LEU A 22 13.88 -12.57 -4.24
C LEU A 22 12.35 -12.50 -4.14
N PHE A 23 11.80 -12.49 -2.92
CA PHE A 23 10.37 -12.34 -2.69
C PHE A 23 9.93 -10.86 -2.75
N ALA A 24 10.72 -9.93 -2.19
CA ALA A 24 10.42 -8.50 -2.20
C ALA A 24 10.56 -7.87 -3.59
N LEU A 25 11.53 -8.33 -4.41
CA LEU A 25 11.80 -7.75 -5.72
C LEU A 25 10.59 -7.74 -6.67
N PRO A 26 9.82 -8.84 -6.85
CA PRO A 26 8.59 -8.80 -7.66
C PRO A 26 7.53 -7.85 -7.09
N ILE A 27 7.44 -7.68 -5.77
CA ILE A 27 6.50 -6.74 -5.14
C ILE A 27 6.90 -5.30 -5.43
N MET A 28 8.19 -4.98 -5.31
CA MET A 28 8.75 -3.67 -5.68
C MET A 28 8.50 -3.34 -7.15
N LEU A 29 8.82 -4.27 -8.06
CA LEU A 29 8.56 -4.12 -9.49
C LEU A 29 7.07 -3.93 -9.79
N GLY A 30 6.20 -4.66 -9.08
CA GLY A 30 4.75 -4.49 -9.19
C GLY A 30 4.30 -3.08 -8.78
N SER A 31 4.84 -2.54 -7.71
CA SER A 31 4.51 -1.18 -7.27
C SER A 31 5.02 -0.11 -8.25
N LEU A 32 6.21 -0.29 -8.82
CA LEU A 32 6.72 0.58 -9.89
C LEU A 32 5.87 0.49 -11.16
N LEU A 33 5.44 -0.71 -11.53
CA LEU A 33 4.54 -0.94 -12.65
C LEU A 33 3.18 -0.25 -12.43
N GLN A 34 2.68 -0.24 -11.19
CA GLN A 34 1.47 0.48 -10.82
C GLN A 34 1.63 2.00 -11.00
N GLN A 35 2.80 2.57 -10.69
CA GLN A 35 3.07 3.98 -10.94
C GLN A 35 3.14 4.31 -12.44
N LEU A 36 3.75 3.42 -13.24
CA LEU A 36 3.76 3.56 -14.71
C LEU A 36 2.34 3.51 -15.29
N TYR A 37 1.49 2.59 -14.79
CA TYR A 37 0.09 2.50 -15.13
C TYR A 37 -0.65 3.83 -14.89
N ASN A 38 -0.57 4.38 -13.68
CA ASN A 38 -1.22 5.64 -13.32
C ASN A 38 -0.70 6.82 -14.17
N THR A 39 0.58 6.79 -14.53
CA THR A 39 1.18 7.82 -15.39
C THR A 39 0.70 7.69 -16.83
N ALA A 40 0.62 6.47 -17.38
CA ALA A 40 0.13 6.23 -18.73
C ALA A 40 -1.33 6.67 -18.89
N ASP A 41 -2.20 6.31 -17.95
CA ASP A 41 -3.60 6.74 -17.90
C ASP A 41 -3.71 8.28 -17.89
N ALA A 42 -2.97 8.95 -17.00
CA ALA A 42 -2.95 10.41 -16.93
C ALA A 42 -2.45 11.08 -18.25
N VAL A 43 -1.44 10.49 -18.90
CA VAL A 43 -0.93 11.00 -20.20
C VAL A 43 -1.96 10.83 -21.30
N ILE A 44 -2.64 9.67 -21.39
CA ILE A 44 -3.67 9.41 -22.40
C ILE A 44 -4.83 10.38 -22.21
N VAL A 45 -5.38 10.47 -20.99
CA VAL A 45 -6.47 11.40 -20.67
C VAL A 45 -6.07 12.84 -20.92
N GLY A 46 -4.88 13.27 -20.45
CA GLY A 46 -4.43 14.66 -20.60
C GLY A 46 -4.20 15.09 -22.05
N ARG A 47 -3.64 14.20 -22.89
CA ARG A 47 -3.40 14.50 -24.30
C ARG A 47 -4.64 14.39 -25.17
N ALA A 48 -5.51 13.42 -24.91
CA ALA A 48 -6.69 13.18 -25.73
C ALA A 48 -7.87 14.09 -25.34
N LEU A 49 -8.07 14.37 -24.06
CA LEU A 49 -9.25 15.07 -23.55
C LEU A 49 -8.96 16.45 -22.95
N GLY A 50 -7.67 16.80 -22.77
CA GLY A 50 -7.25 18.11 -22.32
C GLY A 50 -7.20 18.30 -20.80
N LYS A 51 -6.90 19.53 -20.37
CA LYS A 51 -6.58 19.88 -18.97
C LYS A 51 -7.76 19.64 -18.00
N ALA A 52 -8.98 19.95 -18.40
CA ALA A 52 -10.17 19.80 -17.56
C ALA A 52 -10.45 18.32 -17.25
N ALA A 53 -10.31 17.44 -18.24
CA ALA A 53 -10.46 16.00 -18.07
C ALA A 53 -9.35 15.43 -17.15
N LEU A 54 -8.11 15.84 -17.34
CA LEU A 54 -7.00 15.44 -16.46
C LEU A 54 -7.23 15.90 -15.02
N ALA A 55 -7.75 17.11 -14.79
CA ALA A 55 -8.11 17.60 -13.47
C ALA A 55 -9.27 16.81 -12.86
N SER A 56 -10.24 16.39 -13.66
CA SER A 56 -11.39 15.58 -13.21
C SER A 56 -10.96 14.18 -12.76
N VAL A 57 -10.03 13.55 -13.46
CA VAL A 57 -9.52 12.18 -13.15
C VAL A 57 -8.47 12.24 -12.05
N GLY A 58 -7.46 13.12 -12.17
CA GLY A 58 -6.28 13.18 -11.29
C GLY A 58 -6.46 14.02 -10.02
N GLY A 59 -7.51 14.83 -9.91
CA GLY A 59 -7.75 15.73 -8.78
C GLY A 59 -8.41 15.05 -7.58
N SER A 60 -9.57 15.57 -7.17
CA SER A 60 -10.35 15.05 -6.03
C SER A 60 -10.78 13.60 -6.21
N SER A 61 -11.07 13.18 -7.45
CA SER A 61 -11.45 11.79 -7.78
C SER A 61 -10.35 10.80 -7.42
N ALA A 62 -9.11 11.08 -7.81
CA ALA A 62 -7.97 10.21 -7.48
C ALA A 62 -7.72 10.11 -5.97
N ARG A 63 -7.88 11.20 -5.22
CA ARG A 63 -7.71 11.22 -3.76
C ARG A 63 -8.75 10.36 -3.06
N ILE A 64 -10.03 10.44 -3.47
CA ILE A 64 -11.12 9.62 -2.94
C ILE A 64 -10.86 8.14 -3.24
N SER A 65 -10.56 7.83 -4.51
CA SER A 65 -10.29 6.46 -4.95
C SER A 65 -9.11 5.85 -4.20
N ASN A 66 -8.00 6.56 -4.10
CA ASN A 66 -6.79 6.09 -3.42
C ASN A 66 -7.01 5.87 -1.92
N LEU A 67 -7.75 6.76 -1.24
CA LEU A 67 -8.06 6.60 0.18
C LEU A 67 -8.82 5.29 0.44
N LEU A 68 -9.87 5.04 -0.34
CA LEU A 68 -10.71 3.85 -0.18
C LEU A 68 -10.00 2.56 -0.57
N VAL A 69 -9.27 2.57 -1.68
CA VAL A 69 -8.49 1.40 -2.13
C VAL A 69 -7.37 1.07 -1.13
N ASN A 70 -6.62 2.07 -0.65
CA ASN A 70 -5.53 1.85 0.31
C ASN A 70 -6.05 1.34 1.66
N ALA A 71 -7.18 1.85 2.15
CA ALA A 71 -7.82 1.34 3.36
C ALA A 71 -8.20 -0.14 3.21
N PHE A 72 -8.74 -0.54 2.04
CA PHE A 72 -9.05 -1.95 1.79
C PHE A 72 -7.80 -2.81 1.61
N VAL A 73 -6.77 -2.34 0.92
CA VAL A 73 -5.47 -3.05 0.79
C VAL A 73 -4.90 -3.30 2.18
N ALA A 74 -4.97 -2.32 3.07
CA ALA A 74 -4.56 -2.49 4.47
C ALA A 74 -5.45 -3.51 5.21
N LEU A 75 -6.77 -3.48 5.00
CA LEU A 75 -7.70 -4.50 5.54
C LEU A 75 -7.33 -5.91 5.04
N SER A 76 -6.99 -6.06 3.76
CA SER A 76 -6.62 -7.34 3.15
C SER A 76 -5.32 -7.93 3.72
N SER A 77 -4.47 -7.10 4.35
CA SER A 77 -3.26 -7.56 5.04
C SER A 77 -3.60 -8.51 6.20
N GLY A 78 -4.74 -8.31 6.87
CA GLY A 78 -5.23 -9.21 7.91
C GLY A 78 -5.50 -10.62 7.38
N ALA A 79 -6.11 -10.74 6.20
CA ALA A 79 -6.29 -12.04 5.55
C ALA A 79 -4.94 -12.67 5.16
N SER A 80 -4.01 -11.86 4.61
CA SER A 80 -2.68 -12.34 4.25
C SER A 80 -1.92 -12.91 5.45
N VAL A 81 -2.00 -12.26 6.62
CA VAL A 81 -1.37 -12.76 7.86
C VAL A 81 -1.94 -14.13 8.27
N ILE A 82 -3.27 -14.27 8.29
CA ILE A 82 -3.91 -15.53 8.72
C ILE A 82 -3.62 -16.66 7.73
N VAL A 83 -3.64 -16.38 6.42
CA VAL A 83 -3.24 -17.36 5.40
C VAL A 83 -1.79 -17.74 5.55
N ALA A 84 -0.86 -16.79 5.78
CA ALA A 84 0.55 -17.07 5.98
C ALA A 84 0.80 -17.99 7.20
N GLN A 85 0.13 -17.71 8.32
CA GLN A 85 0.22 -18.54 9.54
C GLN A 85 -0.27 -19.96 9.30
N HIS A 86 -1.46 -20.15 8.71
CA HIS A 86 -2.00 -21.47 8.42
C HIS A 86 -1.16 -22.22 7.38
N PHE A 87 -0.63 -21.51 6.38
CA PHE A 87 0.25 -22.08 5.36
C PHE A 87 1.59 -22.55 5.97
N GLY A 88 2.18 -21.72 6.84
CA GLY A 88 3.38 -22.09 7.60
C GLY A 88 3.16 -23.30 8.52
N ALA A 89 1.99 -23.38 9.15
CA ALA A 89 1.59 -24.54 9.98
C ALA A 89 1.30 -25.81 9.16
N ARG A 90 1.35 -25.75 7.82
CA ARG A 90 1.00 -26.85 6.90
C ARG A 90 -0.44 -27.38 7.11
N ASP A 91 -1.32 -26.56 7.66
CA ASP A 91 -2.74 -26.89 7.84
C ASP A 91 -3.52 -26.53 6.57
N THR A 92 -3.55 -27.46 5.63
CA THR A 92 -4.15 -27.26 4.29
C THR A 92 -5.64 -26.96 4.37
N GLN A 93 -6.37 -27.56 5.31
CA GLN A 93 -7.79 -27.31 5.50
C GLN A 93 -8.06 -25.88 5.99
N ARG A 94 -7.29 -25.40 6.97
CA ARG A 94 -7.42 -24.01 7.43
C ARG A 94 -6.95 -23.01 6.38
N VAL A 95 -5.94 -23.33 5.56
CA VAL A 95 -5.55 -22.50 4.41
C VAL A 95 -6.73 -22.35 3.47
N ARG A 96 -7.40 -23.45 3.05
CA ARG A 96 -8.57 -23.42 2.18
C ARG A 96 -9.69 -22.56 2.77
N ARG A 97 -10.07 -22.78 4.03
CA ARG A 97 -11.08 -21.98 4.72
C ARG A 97 -10.71 -20.51 4.78
N SER A 98 -9.43 -20.20 5.01
CA SER A 98 -8.93 -18.82 5.00
C SER A 98 -9.07 -18.17 3.62
N ILE A 99 -8.71 -18.89 2.54
CA ILE A 99 -8.86 -18.40 1.17
C ILE A 99 -10.33 -18.12 0.85
N CYS A 100 -11.24 -19.08 1.13
CA CYS A 100 -12.66 -18.95 0.86
C CYS A 100 -13.29 -17.77 1.65
N THR A 101 -12.98 -17.67 2.94
CA THR A 101 -13.46 -16.60 3.82
C THR A 101 -12.94 -15.22 3.36
N ALA A 102 -11.65 -15.10 3.01
CA ALA A 102 -11.04 -13.86 2.53
C ALA A 102 -11.63 -13.41 1.19
N MET A 103 -11.83 -14.33 0.25
CA MET A 103 -12.41 -14.01 -1.06
C MET A 103 -13.87 -13.57 -0.93
N LEU A 104 -14.66 -14.19 -0.03
CA LEU A 104 -16.01 -13.70 0.27
C LEU A 104 -15.97 -12.31 0.90
N LEU A 105 -15.09 -12.06 1.88
CA LEU A 105 -14.91 -10.74 2.47
C LEU A 105 -14.62 -9.68 1.41
N SER A 106 -13.76 -10.00 0.42
CA SER A 106 -13.44 -9.07 -0.66
C SER A 106 -14.65 -8.75 -1.55
N VAL A 107 -15.52 -9.72 -1.84
CA VAL A 107 -16.76 -9.49 -2.57
C VAL A 107 -17.72 -8.60 -1.78
N VAL A 108 -17.93 -8.90 -0.49
CA VAL A 108 -18.82 -8.11 0.37
C VAL A 108 -18.34 -6.67 0.50
N CYS A 109 -17.04 -6.47 0.77
CA CYS A 109 -16.44 -5.13 0.83
C CYS A 109 -16.51 -4.42 -0.54
N GLY A 110 -16.27 -5.14 -1.63
CA GLY A 110 -16.37 -4.60 -2.99
C GLY A 110 -17.78 -4.11 -3.31
N ILE A 111 -18.81 -4.90 -2.99
CA ILE A 111 -20.22 -4.50 -3.17
C ILE A 111 -20.55 -3.30 -2.31
N LEU A 112 -20.15 -3.31 -1.02
CA LEU A 112 -20.37 -2.19 -0.11
C LEU A 112 -19.75 -0.89 -0.64
N LEU A 113 -18.49 -0.95 -1.07
CA LEU A 113 -17.79 0.21 -1.65
C LEU A 113 -18.40 0.65 -2.97
N THR A 114 -18.86 -0.27 -3.81
CA THR A 114 -19.58 0.06 -5.05
C THR A 114 -20.84 0.85 -4.74
N VAL A 115 -21.70 0.34 -3.86
CA VAL A 115 -22.96 1.00 -3.51
C VAL A 115 -22.73 2.36 -2.84
N LEU A 116 -21.87 2.40 -1.83
CA LEU A 116 -21.54 3.65 -1.14
C LEU A 116 -20.86 4.65 -2.09
N GLY A 117 -19.93 4.18 -2.91
CA GLY A 117 -19.19 5.02 -3.83
C GLY A 117 -20.09 5.66 -4.90
N ILE A 118 -20.97 4.87 -5.53
CA ILE A 118 -21.90 5.39 -6.55
C ILE A 118 -22.88 6.40 -5.96
N THR A 119 -23.44 6.09 -4.77
CA THR A 119 -24.45 6.96 -4.14
C THR A 119 -23.84 8.23 -3.57
N SER A 120 -22.61 8.18 -3.04
CA SER A 120 -21.97 9.33 -2.38
C SER A 120 -20.96 10.08 -3.27
N ALA A 121 -20.66 9.61 -4.49
CA ALA A 121 -19.61 10.20 -5.34
C ALA A 121 -19.74 11.72 -5.49
N ARG A 122 -20.91 12.23 -5.85
CA ARG A 122 -21.14 13.67 -6.02
C ARG A 122 -20.99 14.44 -4.71
N GLN A 123 -21.52 13.90 -3.60
CA GLN A 123 -21.46 14.55 -2.30
C GLN A 123 -20.02 14.65 -1.76
N LEU A 124 -19.22 13.59 -1.95
CA LEU A 124 -17.81 13.59 -1.57
C LEU A 124 -17.02 14.63 -2.34
N LEU A 125 -17.28 14.79 -3.65
CA LEU A 125 -16.64 15.81 -4.49
C LEU A 125 -17.04 17.23 -4.07
N VAL A 126 -18.31 17.46 -3.71
CA VAL A 126 -18.78 18.74 -3.16
C VAL A 126 -18.07 19.05 -1.84
N TRP A 127 -17.95 18.09 -0.92
CA TRP A 127 -17.21 18.28 0.34
C TRP A 127 -15.71 18.58 0.10
N MET A 128 -15.15 18.06 -0.97
CA MET A 128 -13.77 18.38 -1.37
C MET A 128 -13.63 19.69 -2.15
N GLN A 129 -14.71 20.49 -2.25
CA GLN A 129 -14.72 21.77 -2.96
C GLN A 129 -14.24 21.64 -4.42
N THR A 130 -14.62 20.56 -5.09
CA THR A 130 -14.33 20.38 -6.52
C THR A 130 -14.99 21.50 -7.32
N THR A 131 -14.26 22.08 -8.27
CA THR A 131 -14.76 23.21 -9.09
C THR A 131 -16.02 22.82 -9.86
N PRO A 132 -17.00 23.72 -9.99
CA PRO A 132 -18.25 23.45 -10.71
C PRO A 132 -18.04 22.91 -12.14
N GLU A 133 -17.00 23.40 -12.81
CA GLU A 133 -16.64 23.00 -14.18
C GLU A 133 -16.25 21.52 -14.32
N THR A 134 -15.66 20.92 -13.28
CA THR A 134 -15.18 19.54 -13.30
C THR A 134 -16.05 18.60 -12.45
N LEU A 135 -17.01 19.11 -11.69
CA LEU A 135 -17.78 18.35 -10.71
C LEU A 135 -18.56 17.21 -11.33
N ASP A 136 -19.35 17.47 -12.38
CA ASP A 136 -20.20 16.48 -13.00
C ASP A 136 -19.38 15.41 -13.75
N ALA A 137 -18.32 15.84 -14.44
CA ALA A 137 -17.36 14.98 -15.09
C ALA A 137 -16.63 14.05 -14.09
N SER A 138 -16.16 14.62 -12.96
CA SER A 138 -15.55 13.85 -11.87
C SER A 138 -16.55 12.88 -11.22
N ALA A 139 -17.81 13.26 -11.07
CA ALA A 139 -18.85 12.40 -10.51
C ALA A 139 -19.18 11.21 -11.44
N SER A 140 -19.29 11.43 -12.74
CA SER A 140 -19.44 10.37 -13.74
C SER A 140 -18.25 9.40 -13.71
N TYR A 141 -17.02 9.92 -13.75
CA TYR A 141 -15.81 9.13 -13.63
C TYR A 141 -15.82 8.25 -12.38
N LEU A 142 -16.06 8.83 -11.20
CA LEU A 142 -16.08 8.09 -9.94
C LEU A 142 -17.14 7.01 -9.90
N ARG A 143 -18.35 7.27 -10.40
CA ARG A 143 -19.42 6.27 -10.45
C ARG A 143 -19.02 5.04 -11.25
N ILE A 144 -18.43 5.24 -12.43
CA ILE A 144 -17.93 4.14 -13.28
C ILE A 144 -16.74 3.44 -12.62
N PHE A 145 -15.81 4.19 -12.04
CA PHE A 145 -14.69 3.62 -11.30
C PHE A 145 -15.16 2.73 -10.13
N PHE A 146 -16.20 3.14 -9.39
CA PHE A 146 -16.76 2.35 -8.30
C PHE A 146 -17.48 1.07 -8.76
N LEU A 147 -17.97 0.98 -10.00
CA LEU A 147 -18.44 -0.29 -10.56
C LEU A 147 -17.32 -1.33 -10.68
N GLY A 148 -16.08 -0.90 -10.84
CA GLY A 148 -14.88 -1.73 -10.84
C GLY A 148 -14.39 -2.17 -9.45
N MET A 149 -15.06 -1.80 -8.34
CA MET A 149 -14.53 -2.08 -7.00
C MET A 149 -14.53 -3.56 -6.65
N VAL A 150 -15.56 -4.32 -7.01
CA VAL A 150 -15.57 -5.77 -6.74
C VAL A 150 -14.37 -6.48 -7.35
N PRO A 151 -14.08 -6.35 -8.66
CA PRO A 151 -12.88 -6.95 -9.23
C PRO A 151 -11.59 -6.39 -8.65
N THR A 152 -11.50 -5.10 -8.34
CA THR A 152 -10.33 -4.50 -7.68
C THR A 152 -10.06 -5.14 -6.32
N MET A 153 -11.10 -5.33 -5.51
CA MET A 153 -11.01 -5.97 -4.20
C MET A 153 -10.60 -7.44 -4.31
N LEU A 154 -11.19 -8.18 -5.27
CA LEU A 154 -10.82 -9.57 -5.55
C LEU A 154 -9.36 -9.70 -5.95
N TYR A 155 -8.87 -8.83 -6.83
CA TYR A 155 -7.46 -8.82 -7.24
C TYR A 155 -6.52 -8.53 -6.07
N ASN A 156 -6.78 -7.49 -5.27
CA ASN A 156 -5.92 -7.12 -4.14
C ASN A 156 -5.89 -8.22 -3.07
N MET A 157 -7.05 -8.76 -2.70
CA MET A 157 -7.17 -9.85 -1.73
C MET A 157 -6.46 -11.11 -2.23
N GLY A 158 -6.74 -11.55 -3.45
CA GLY A 158 -6.15 -12.77 -4.01
C GLY A 158 -4.64 -12.63 -4.24
N SER A 159 -4.16 -11.46 -4.64
CA SER A 159 -2.72 -11.16 -4.72
C SER A 159 -2.06 -11.22 -3.34
N GLY A 160 -2.73 -10.71 -2.29
CA GLY A 160 -2.30 -10.82 -0.90
C GLY A 160 -2.19 -12.28 -0.45
N ILE A 161 -3.20 -13.11 -0.79
CA ILE A 161 -3.21 -14.55 -0.50
C ILE A 161 -2.04 -15.27 -1.19
N LEU A 162 -1.82 -15.02 -2.49
CA LEU A 162 -0.70 -15.64 -3.22
C LEU A 162 0.64 -15.26 -2.59
N ARG A 163 0.83 -13.98 -2.23
CA ARG A 163 2.03 -13.54 -1.49
C ARG A 163 2.15 -14.22 -0.14
N ALA A 164 1.06 -14.34 0.61
CA ALA A 164 1.04 -15.03 1.91
C ALA A 164 1.47 -16.50 1.82
N MET A 165 1.22 -17.15 0.67
CA MET A 165 1.67 -18.51 0.36
C MET A 165 3.11 -18.56 -0.21
N GLY A 166 3.80 -17.42 -0.33
CA GLY A 166 5.18 -17.34 -0.82
C GLY A 166 5.33 -17.05 -2.32
N ASP A 167 4.24 -16.84 -3.05
CA ASP A 167 4.26 -16.53 -4.47
C ASP A 167 4.08 -15.03 -4.73
N SER A 168 5.19 -14.32 -4.89
CA SER A 168 5.18 -12.90 -5.26
C SER A 168 5.25 -12.66 -6.78
N LYS A 169 5.56 -13.71 -7.58
CA LYS A 169 5.75 -13.57 -9.03
C LYS A 169 4.44 -13.53 -9.79
N ARG A 170 3.49 -14.44 -9.47
CA ARG A 170 2.19 -14.47 -10.18
C ARG A 170 1.42 -13.15 -10.05
N PRO A 171 1.30 -12.51 -8.88
CA PRO A 171 0.69 -11.19 -8.78
C PRO A 171 1.32 -10.13 -9.68
N LEU A 172 2.66 -10.12 -9.82
CA LEU A 172 3.35 -9.22 -10.73
C LEU A 172 2.96 -9.47 -12.20
N TYR A 173 2.94 -10.74 -12.65
CA TYR A 173 2.54 -11.07 -14.03
C TYR A 173 1.09 -10.68 -14.31
N TYR A 174 0.19 -10.88 -13.35
CA TYR A 174 -1.22 -10.50 -13.51
C TYR A 174 -1.39 -8.98 -13.59
N LEU A 175 -0.62 -8.24 -12.77
CA LEU A 175 -0.60 -6.79 -12.85
C LEU A 175 -0.06 -6.31 -14.20
N PHE A 176 1.00 -6.93 -14.73
CA PHE A 176 1.53 -6.60 -16.06
C PHE A 176 0.46 -6.78 -17.14
N VAL A 177 -0.25 -7.91 -17.14
CA VAL A 177 -1.36 -8.14 -18.07
C VAL A 177 -2.46 -7.09 -17.89
N CYS A 178 -2.79 -6.72 -16.65
CA CYS A 178 -3.76 -5.68 -16.34
C CYS A 178 -3.34 -4.31 -16.92
N VAL A 179 -2.08 -3.92 -16.76
CA VAL A 179 -1.55 -2.65 -17.27
C VAL A 179 -1.63 -2.60 -18.80
N VAL A 180 -1.21 -3.67 -19.47
CA VAL A 180 -1.31 -3.76 -20.94
C VAL A 180 -2.77 -3.70 -21.40
N ALA A 181 -3.65 -4.45 -20.73
CA ALA A 181 -5.09 -4.44 -21.05
C ALA A 181 -5.71 -3.05 -20.83
N ASN A 182 -5.35 -2.36 -19.73
CA ASN A 182 -5.84 -1.00 -19.45
C ASN A 182 -5.39 -0.02 -20.53
N ILE A 183 -4.09 0.03 -20.86
CA ILE A 183 -3.57 0.95 -21.90
C ILE A 183 -4.29 0.68 -23.24
N ALA A 184 -4.47 -0.59 -23.61
CA ALA A 184 -5.18 -0.93 -24.85
C ALA A 184 -6.64 -0.49 -24.82
N LEU A 185 -7.32 -0.67 -23.69
CA LEU A 185 -8.72 -0.24 -23.51
C LEU A 185 -8.84 1.29 -23.44
N ASP A 186 -7.90 1.99 -22.82
CA ASP A 186 -7.85 3.46 -22.81
C ASP A 186 -7.72 4.01 -24.24
N LEU A 187 -6.79 3.48 -25.03
CA LEU A 187 -6.63 3.87 -26.43
C LEU A 187 -7.92 3.59 -27.22
N LEU A 188 -8.55 2.44 -26.99
CA LEU A 188 -9.79 2.07 -27.68
C LEU A 188 -10.97 2.97 -27.28
N PHE A 189 -11.22 3.15 -25.98
CA PHE A 189 -12.41 3.86 -25.49
C PHE A 189 -12.24 5.38 -25.56
N VAL A 190 -11.05 5.90 -25.25
CA VAL A 190 -10.83 7.35 -25.24
C VAL A 190 -10.52 7.90 -26.64
N ILE A 191 -9.67 7.20 -27.43
CA ILE A 191 -9.22 7.71 -28.72
C ILE A 191 -10.12 7.24 -29.86
N VAL A 192 -10.42 5.91 -29.95
CA VAL A 192 -11.18 5.36 -31.07
C VAL A 192 -12.68 5.59 -30.89
N PHE A 193 -13.24 5.23 -29.72
CA PHE A 193 -14.69 5.38 -29.47
C PHE A 193 -15.07 6.77 -28.96
N GLN A 194 -14.09 7.58 -28.53
CA GLN A 194 -14.29 8.94 -28.04
C GLN A 194 -15.29 9.06 -26.88
N TRP A 195 -15.31 8.04 -25.99
CA TRP A 195 -16.17 8.04 -24.80
C TRP A 195 -15.74 9.04 -23.71
N GLY A 196 -14.69 9.83 -23.95
CA GLY A 196 -14.21 10.81 -22.99
C GLY A 196 -13.66 10.20 -21.71
N ILE A 197 -13.85 10.90 -20.59
CA ILE A 197 -13.38 10.45 -19.28
C ILE A 197 -14.10 9.20 -18.77
N GLU A 198 -15.33 8.98 -19.19
CA GLU A 198 -16.11 7.78 -18.89
C GLU A 198 -15.47 6.54 -19.52
N GLY A 199 -14.87 6.70 -20.71
CA GLY A 199 -14.06 5.68 -21.37
C GLY A 199 -12.84 5.27 -20.56
N ALA A 200 -12.09 6.22 -20.00
CA ALA A 200 -10.94 5.94 -19.13
C ALA A 200 -11.38 5.20 -17.85
N ALA A 201 -12.48 5.63 -17.22
CA ALA A 201 -13.01 4.92 -16.05
C ALA A 201 -13.44 3.48 -16.38
N ALA A 202 -14.09 3.29 -17.53
CA ALA A 202 -14.51 1.96 -18.01
C ALA A 202 -13.32 1.06 -18.35
N ALA A 203 -12.26 1.60 -18.97
CA ALA A 203 -11.01 0.88 -19.25
C ALA A 203 -10.35 0.39 -17.96
N THR A 204 -10.28 1.28 -16.94
CA THR A 204 -9.79 0.92 -15.62
C THR A 204 -10.63 -0.20 -14.99
N ALA A 205 -11.96 -0.06 -14.96
CA ALA A 205 -12.83 -1.06 -14.36
C ALA A 205 -12.73 -2.43 -15.08
N LEU A 206 -12.69 -2.46 -16.41
CA LEU A 206 -12.58 -3.69 -17.19
C LEU A 206 -11.19 -4.35 -17.05
N SER A 207 -10.11 -3.57 -17.01
CA SER A 207 -8.77 -4.12 -16.76
C SER A 207 -8.69 -4.81 -15.39
N GLN A 208 -9.37 -4.29 -14.36
CA GLN A 208 -9.47 -4.93 -13.06
C GLN A 208 -10.27 -6.25 -13.11
N VAL A 209 -11.28 -6.36 -13.99
CA VAL A 209 -11.98 -7.64 -14.20
C VAL A 209 -11.03 -8.70 -14.76
N VAL A 210 -10.16 -8.33 -15.71
CA VAL A 210 -9.14 -9.25 -16.25
C VAL A 210 -8.18 -9.69 -15.11
N CYS A 211 -7.69 -8.78 -14.31
CA CYS A 211 -6.83 -9.07 -13.17
C CYS A 211 -7.50 -10.01 -12.17
N ALA A 212 -8.73 -9.71 -11.77
CA ALA A 212 -9.52 -10.53 -10.84
C ALA A 212 -9.73 -11.95 -11.38
N ALA A 213 -10.06 -12.07 -12.67
CA ALA A 213 -10.25 -13.38 -13.31
C ALA A 213 -8.96 -14.22 -13.26
N LEU A 214 -7.80 -13.61 -13.54
CA LEU A 214 -6.50 -14.29 -13.48
C LEU A 214 -6.17 -14.78 -12.07
N VAL A 215 -6.38 -13.93 -11.07
CA VAL A 215 -6.13 -14.29 -9.65
C VAL A 215 -7.09 -15.37 -9.18
N VAL A 216 -8.39 -15.24 -9.45
CA VAL A 216 -9.39 -16.28 -9.10
C VAL A 216 -9.06 -17.60 -9.77
N ARG A 217 -8.69 -17.57 -11.08
CA ARG A 217 -8.24 -18.78 -11.80
C ARG A 217 -7.01 -19.40 -11.13
N ALA A 218 -6.04 -18.59 -10.67
CA ALA A 218 -4.87 -19.09 -9.97
C ALA A 218 -5.22 -19.77 -8.64
N LEU A 219 -6.10 -19.15 -7.83
CA LEU A 219 -6.56 -19.71 -6.56
C LEU A 219 -7.38 -21.00 -6.74
N ARG A 220 -8.14 -21.11 -7.82
CA ARG A 220 -8.86 -22.35 -8.19
C ARG A 220 -7.94 -23.48 -8.67
N ARG A 221 -6.76 -23.14 -9.21
CA ARG A 221 -5.76 -24.09 -9.71
C ARG A 221 -4.74 -24.52 -8.66
N LEU A 222 -4.89 -24.07 -7.42
CA LEU A 222 -4.11 -24.60 -6.29
C LEU A 222 -4.39 -26.09 -6.08
N PRO A 223 -3.52 -26.82 -5.37
CA PRO A 223 -3.77 -28.20 -4.99
C PRO A 223 -5.15 -28.38 -4.35
N GLU A 224 -5.76 -29.53 -4.57
CA GLU A 224 -7.15 -29.79 -4.18
C GLU A 224 -7.47 -29.45 -2.72
N GLU A 225 -6.51 -29.68 -1.83
CA GLU A 225 -6.62 -29.41 -0.39
C GLU A 225 -6.61 -27.92 -0.03
N GLN A 226 -6.18 -27.02 -0.95
CA GLN A 226 -5.97 -25.58 -0.71
C GLN A 226 -6.74 -24.69 -1.68
N ARG A 227 -7.36 -25.25 -2.72
CA ARG A 227 -8.03 -24.48 -3.78
C ARG A 227 -9.25 -23.72 -3.29
N LEU A 228 -9.51 -22.60 -3.95
CA LEU A 228 -10.73 -21.81 -3.75
C LEU A 228 -11.95 -22.63 -4.16
N LEU A 229 -12.87 -22.84 -3.22
CA LEU A 229 -14.19 -23.44 -3.42
C LEU A 229 -15.30 -22.44 -3.10
N TYR A 230 -16.43 -22.56 -3.78
CA TYR A 230 -17.64 -21.77 -3.48
C TYR A 230 -18.61 -22.62 -2.64
N ASP A 231 -18.16 -23.01 -1.45
CA ASP A 231 -18.96 -23.78 -0.53
C ASP A 231 -19.14 -23.02 0.79
N ARG A 232 -20.36 -23.00 1.31
CA ARG A 232 -20.69 -22.36 2.58
C ARG A 232 -20.04 -23.06 3.78
N GLU A 233 -19.78 -24.35 3.68
CA GLU A 233 -19.12 -25.14 4.73
C GLU A 233 -17.64 -24.73 4.94
N GLU A 234 -17.03 -24.12 3.91
CA GLU A 234 -15.66 -23.61 3.96
C GLU A 234 -15.55 -22.22 4.59
N LEU A 235 -16.67 -21.57 4.91
CA LEU A 235 -16.69 -20.27 5.55
C LEU A 235 -16.54 -20.40 7.06
N ASP A 236 -15.52 -19.76 7.63
CA ASP A 236 -15.22 -19.82 9.05
C ASP A 236 -15.32 -18.44 9.72
N ARG A 237 -16.29 -18.30 10.63
CA ARG A 237 -16.49 -17.06 11.39
C ARG A 237 -15.32 -16.72 12.33
N GLY A 238 -14.64 -17.73 12.86
CA GLY A 238 -13.47 -17.55 13.71
C GLY A 238 -12.30 -17.00 12.92
N ILE A 239 -12.08 -17.53 11.71
CA ILE A 239 -11.07 -17.04 10.76
C ILE A 239 -11.41 -15.60 10.34
N LEU A 240 -12.66 -15.32 9.97
CA LEU A 240 -13.10 -13.97 9.63
C LEU A 240 -12.83 -12.98 10.76
N ARG A 241 -13.19 -13.32 12.00
CA ARG A 241 -12.94 -12.47 13.18
C ARG A 241 -11.45 -12.18 13.36
N ARG A 242 -10.58 -13.17 13.17
CA ARG A 242 -9.13 -12.99 13.25
C ARG A 242 -8.60 -12.10 12.12
N MET A 243 -9.08 -12.28 10.89
CA MET A 243 -8.73 -11.42 9.74
C MET A 243 -9.12 -9.96 10.00
N LEU A 244 -10.34 -9.72 10.50
CA LEU A 244 -10.83 -8.39 10.83
C LEU A 244 -10.07 -7.78 12.03
N HIS A 245 -9.69 -8.58 13.02
CA HIS A 245 -8.92 -8.12 14.17
C HIS A 245 -7.54 -7.57 13.76
N VAL A 246 -6.92 -8.15 12.73
CA VAL A 246 -5.66 -7.64 12.17
C VAL A 246 -5.91 -6.54 11.13
N GLY A 247 -6.91 -6.72 10.27
CA GLY A 247 -7.13 -5.86 9.12
C GLY A 247 -7.77 -4.50 9.45
N ILE A 248 -8.72 -4.45 10.41
CA ILE A 248 -9.39 -3.19 10.76
C ILE A 248 -8.40 -2.16 11.35
N PRO A 249 -7.54 -2.51 12.33
CA PRO A 249 -6.53 -1.58 12.81
C PRO A 249 -5.58 -1.08 11.71
N ALA A 250 -5.19 -1.97 10.79
CA ALA A 250 -4.35 -1.59 9.65
C ALA A 250 -5.06 -0.63 8.68
N ALA A 251 -6.36 -0.85 8.42
CA ALA A 251 -7.17 0.04 7.59
C ALA A 251 -7.34 1.42 8.24
N LEU A 252 -7.62 1.48 9.54
CA LEU A 252 -7.70 2.73 10.30
C LEU A 252 -6.36 3.48 10.29
N GLN A 253 -5.25 2.77 10.48
CA GLN A 253 -3.90 3.34 10.39
C GLN A 253 -3.65 3.95 9.00
N SER A 254 -3.99 3.24 7.92
CA SER A 254 -3.84 3.73 6.54
C SER A 254 -4.68 4.98 6.29
N SER A 255 -5.92 5.01 6.76
CA SER A 255 -6.80 6.18 6.64
C SER A 255 -6.26 7.39 7.41
N MET A 256 -5.72 7.18 8.61
CA MET A 256 -5.11 8.24 9.42
C MET A 256 -3.86 8.82 8.77
N TYR A 257 -3.04 8.01 8.11
CA TYR A 257 -1.93 8.50 7.28
C TYR A 257 -2.42 9.42 6.16
N GLY A 258 -3.49 9.03 5.46
CA GLY A 258 -4.10 9.85 4.42
C GLY A 258 -4.54 11.22 4.95
N ILE A 259 -5.23 11.25 6.10
CA ILE A 259 -5.69 12.49 6.75
C ILE A 259 -4.49 13.35 7.18
N ALA A 260 -3.47 12.76 7.81
CA ALA A 260 -2.28 13.49 8.24
C ALA A 260 -1.53 14.14 7.05
N ASN A 261 -1.46 13.46 5.91
CA ASN A 261 -0.87 13.99 4.70
C ASN A 261 -1.69 15.12 4.07
N ILE A 262 -3.03 15.06 4.16
CA ILE A 262 -3.89 16.18 3.71
C ILE A 262 -3.63 17.43 4.56
N VAL A 263 -3.56 17.30 5.89
CA VAL A 263 -3.28 18.44 6.77
C VAL A 263 -1.88 19.02 6.53
N LEU A 264 -0.89 18.15 6.30
CA LEU A 264 0.45 18.58 5.91
C LEU A 264 0.43 19.40 4.62
N GLN A 265 -0.32 18.94 3.61
CA GLN A 265 -0.49 19.65 2.34
C GLN A 265 -1.12 21.03 2.53
N VAL A 266 -2.08 21.17 3.44
CA VAL A 266 -2.65 22.48 3.80
C VAL A 266 -1.57 23.42 4.31
N GLY A 267 -0.69 22.94 5.20
CA GLY A 267 0.44 23.72 5.70
C GLY A 267 1.40 24.17 4.60
N ILE A 268 1.72 23.27 3.67
CA ILE A 268 2.57 23.60 2.51
C ILE A 268 1.91 24.66 1.62
N ASN A 269 0.60 24.56 1.39
CA ASN A 269 -0.14 25.51 0.57
C ASN A 269 -0.15 26.94 1.16
N MET A 270 -0.13 27.05 2.50
CA MET A 270 -0.04 28.35 3.19
C MET A 270 1.30 29.08 2.97
N LEU A 271 2.36 28.34 2.58
CA LEU A 271 3.69 28.92 2.31
C LEU A 271 3.82 29.55 0.90
N GLY A 272 2.79 29.43 0.07
CA GLY A 272 2.78 30.02 -1.28
C GLY A 272 3.26 29.07 -2.39
N THR A 273 3.23 29.59 -3.62
CA THR A 273 3.42 28.80 -4.86
C THR A 273 4.81 28.19 -4.99
N ASP A 274 5.85 28.92 -4.62
CA ASP A 274 7.25 28.45 -4.74
C ASP A 274 7.50 27.27 -3.79
N SER A 275 6.95 27.33 -2.56
CA SER A 275 6.99 26.23 -1.60
C SER A 275 6.22 25.01 -2.12
N MET A 276 5.01 25.22 -2.67
CA MET A 276 4.23 24.14 -3.27
C MET A 276 4.99 23.45 -4.41
N ALA A 277 5.66 24.22 -5.27
CA ALA A 277 6.46 23.69 -6.36
C ALA A 277 7.67 22.88 -5.85
N GLY A 278 8.43 23.42 -4.88
CA GLY A 278 9.56 22.74 -4.27
C GLY A 278 9.19 21.43 -3.57
N TRP A 279 8.10 21.44 -2.80
CA TRP A 279 7.56 20.23 -2.16
C TRP A 279 7.03 19.22 -3.18
N THR A 280 6.40 19.68 -4.27
CA THR A 280 5.94 18.80 -5.35
C THR A 280 7.11 18.08 -6.00
N ALA A 281 8.20 18.80 -6.29
CA ALA A 281 9.42 18.20 -6.83
C ALA A 281 10.04 17.18 -5.86
N PHE A 282 10.11 17.50 -4.56
CA PHE A 282 10.56 16.56 -3.54
C PHE A 282 9.69 15.29 -3.50
N ASN A 283 8.35 15.45 -3.45
CA ASN A 283 7.41 14.33 -3.39
C ASN A 283 7.56 13.37 -4.57
N LYS A 284 7.93 13.86 -5.78
CA LYS A 284 8.16 12.98 -6.93
C LYS A 284 9.27 11.96 -6.72
N PHE A 285 10.27 12.27 -5.91
CA PHE A 285 11.34 11.33 -5.55
C PHE A 285 11.00 10.53 -4.30
N ASP A 286 10.35 11.16 -3.32
CA ASP A 286 9.84 10.51 -2.11
C ASP A 286 8.89 9.35 -2.45
N ASP A 287 8.04 9.53 -3.46
CA ASP A 287 7.10 8.52 -3.96
C ASP A 287 7.76 7.21 -4.43
N TYR A 288 9.07 7.18 -4.73
CA TYR A 288 9.79 5.94 -5.06
C TYR A 288 10.29 5.19 -3.83
N TYR A 289 10.47 5.86 -2.69
CA TYR A 289 10.89 5.21 -1.45
C TYR A 289 9.80 4.31 -0.86
N TRP A 290 8.57 4.78 -0.83
CA TRP A 290 7.46 4.09 -0.15
C TRP A 290 7.12 2.71 -0.72
N PRO A 291 7.07 2.49 -2.05
CA PRO A 291 6.90 1.16 -2.63
C PRO A 291 8.00 0.18 -2.23
N ILE A 292 9.24 0.66 -2.15
CA ILE A 292 10.40 -0.16 -1.76
C ILE A 292 10.25 -0.58 -0.29
N SER A 293 10.02 0.38 0.60
CA SER A 293 9.82 0.14 2.03
C SER A 293 8.65 -0.83 2.29
N ASN A 294 7.51 -0.58 1.65
CA ASN A 294 6.31 -1.42 1.78
C ASN A 294 6.54 -2.86 1.29
N ALA A 295 7.27 -3.06 0.18
CA ALA A 295 7.58 -4.39 -0.32
C ALA A 295 8.41 -5.21 0.68
N ILE A 296 9.36 -4.57 1.36
CA ILE A 296 10.15 -5.20 2.43
C ILE A 296 9.26 -5.48 3.65
N GLY A 297 8.34 -4.57 4.00
CA GLY A 297 7.33 -4.76 5.04
C GLY A 297 6.43 -5.98 4.77
N ILE A 298 5.93 -6.14 3.55
CA ILE A 298 5.14 -7.32 3.14
C ILE A 298 6.00 -8.60 3.22
N ALA A 299 7.27 -8.53 2.84
CA ALA A 299 8.16 -9.68 2.91
C ALA A 299 8.37 -10.14 4.36
N VAL A 300 8.70 -9.23 5.29
CA VAL A 300 8.87 -9.60 6.69
C VAL A 300 7.58 -10.12 7.31
N MET A 301 6.45 -9.47 7.03
CA MET A 301 5.14 -9.91 7.52
C MET A 301 4.83 -11.35 7.08
N THR A 302 5.14 -11.70 5.82
CA THR A 302 4.94 -13.05 5.28
C THR A 302 5.89 -14.07 5.89
N TYR A 303 7.19 -13.73 5.97
CA TYR A 303 8.22 -14.61 6.55
C TYR A 303 7.95 -14.87 8.03
N VAL A 304 7.68 -13.82 8.80
CA VAL A 304 7.33 -13.94 10.21
C VAL A 304 6.04 -14.72 10.38
N GLY A 305 5.00 -14.43 9.59
CA GLY A 305 3.72 -15.12 9.66
C GLY A 305 3.84 -16.62 9.39
N GLN A 306 4.59 -17.03 8.35
CA GLN A 306 4.77 -18.46 8.04
C GLN A 306 5.65 -19.16 9.08
N ASN A 307 6.78 -18.58 9.51
CA ASN A 307 7.64 -19.20 10.52
C ASN A 307 6.97 -19.23 11.90
N PHE A 308 6.15 -18.23 12.23
CA PHE A 308 5.31 -18.24 13.41
C PHE A 308 4.28 -19.38 13.35
N GLY A 309 3.60 -19.54 12.21
CA GLY A 309 2.67 -20.65 11.97
C GLY A 309 3.34 -22.02 12.06
N ALA A 310 4.58 -22.14 11.59
CA ALA A 310 5.38 -23.36 11.70
C ALA A 310 5.90 -23.65 13.13
N GLY A 311 5.75 -22.71 14.08
CA GLY A 311 6.28 -22.84 15.44
C GLY A 311 7.78 -22.59 15.55
N ASP A 312 8.45 -22.14 14.48
CA ASP A 312 9.89 -21.92 14.42
C ASP A 312 10.29 -20.53 14.93
N ARG A 313 10.58 -20.47 16.24
CA ARG A 313 10.94 -19.23 16.94
C ARG A 313 12.26 -18.66 16.48
N GLU A 314 13.24 -19.50 16.26
CA GLU A 314 14.59 -19.11 15.88
C GLU A 314 14.56 -18.43 14.50
N ARG A 315 13.83 -19.00 13.55
CA ARG A 315 13.66 -18.41 12.22
C ARG A 315 12.85 -17.12 12.24
N VAL A 316 11.85 -16.98 13.13
CA VAL A 316 11.18 -15.68 13.33
C VAL A 316 12.18 -14.63 13.75
N HIS A 317 13.02 -14.93 14.76
CA HIS A 317 14.03 -14.00 15.26
C HIS A 317 15.09 -13.65 14.19
N GLU A 318 15.62 -14.66 13.52
CA GLU A 318 16.56 -14.47 12.41
C GLU A 318 15.97 -13.64 11.28
N SER A 319 14.70 -13.87 10.93
CA SER A 319 13.98 -13.11 9.91
C SER A 319 13.91 -11.61 10.26
N ILE A 320 13.64 -11.27 11.52
CA ILE A 320 13.59 -9.88 11.99
C ILE A 320 14.95 -9.20 11.82
N HIS A 321 16.04 -9.85 12.28
CA HIS A 321 17.39 -9.27 12.19
C HIS A 321 17.85 -9.10 10.75
N LYS A 322 17.65 -10.11 9.91
CA LYS A 322 18.04 -10.04 8.50
C LYS A 322 17.29 -8.95 7.75
N VAL A 323 15.98 -8.81 8.01
CA VAL A 323 15.18 -7.78 7.36
C VAL A 323 15.49 -6.38 7.89
N LEU A 324 15.79 -6.21 9.18
CA LEU A 324 16.27 -4.94 9.69
C LEU A 324 17.52 -4.47 8.94
N LEU A 325 18.47 -5.38 8.70
CA LEU A 325 19.68 -5.07 7.95
C LEU A 325 19.37 -4.75 6.48
N ILE A 326 18.51 -5.54 5.82
CA ILE A 326 18.10 -5.31 4.41
C ILE A 326 17.43 -3.94 4.29
N HIS A 327 16.46 -3.64 5.15
CA HIS A 327 15.73 -2.38 5.08
C HIS A 327 16.63 -1.19 5.43
N LEU A 328 17.49 -1.32 6.44
CA LEU A 328 18.45 -0.29 6.82
C LEU A 328 19.42 0.05 5.68
N THR A 329 20.01 -0.98 5.06
CA THR A 329 20.94 -0.79 3.92
C THR A 329 20.21 -0.19 2.71
N THR A 330 19.00 -0.63 2.41
CA THR A 330 18.19 -0.09 1.30
C THR A 330 17.82 1.36 1.58
N SER A 331 17.35 1.69 2.79
CA SER A 331 17.01 3.06 3.18
C SER A 331 18.24 3.97 3.19
N ALA A 332 19.38 3.51 3.69
CA ALA A 332 20.63 4.26 3.67
C ALA A 332 21.12 4.55 2.24
N LEU A 333 21.06 3.53 1.36
CA LEU A 333 21.42 3.71 -0.05
C LEU A 333 20.51 4.73 -0.73
N PHE A 334 19.19 4.61 -0.52
CA PHE A 334 18.21 5.55 -1.06
C PHE A 334 18.43 6.97 -0.52
N SER A 335 18.69 7.10 0.80
CA SER A 335 19.02 8.38 1.45
C SER A 335 20.24 9.04 0.80
N VAL A 336 21.32 8.28 0.58
CA VAL A 336 22.54 8.81 -0.06
C VAL A 336 22.27 9.26 -1.49
N ILE A 337 21.55 8.46 -2.29
CA ILE A 337 21.21 8.80 -3.68
C ILE A 337 20.40 10.09 -3.74
N ILE A 338 19.31 10.18 -2.96
CA ILE A 338 18.41 11.33 -2.98
C ILE A 338 19.09 12.58 -2.41
N PHE A 339 19.83 12.44 -1.30
CA PHE A 339 20.56 13.55 -0.70
C PHE A 339 21.65 14.11 -1.63
N SER A 340 22.45 13.24 -2.26
CA SER A 340 23.52 13.63 -3.17
C SER A 340 22.97 14.22 -4.47
N GLY A 341 21.87 13.65 -4.97
CA GLY A 341 21.21 14.07 -6.21
C GLY A 341 20.23 15.22 -6.06
N ARG A 342 20.04 15.80 -4.87
CA ARG A 342 18.95 16.75 -4.59
C ARG A 342 18.90 17.97 -5.52
N TYR A 343 20.02 18.54 -5.90
CA TYR A 343 20.05 19.68 -6.83
C TYR A 343 19.72 19.29 -8.27
N PRO A 344 20.42 18.34 -8.93
CA PRO A 344 20.08 17.93 -10.29
C PRO A 344 18.68 17.35 -10.42
N MET A 345 18.17 16.70 -9.37
CA MET A 345 16.80 16.20 -9.34
C MET A 345 15.78 17.34 -9.33
N MET A 346 16.00 18.40 -8.54
CA MET A 346 15.12 19.57 -8.55
C MET A 346 15.14 20.27 -9.92
N HIS A 347 16.30 20.47 -10.52
CA HIS A 347 16.41 21.02 -11.87
C HIS A 347 15.59 20.26 -12.91
N LEU A 348 15.54 18.93 -12.82
CA LEU A 348 14.80 18.08 -13.75
C LEU A 348 13.28 18.40 -13.76
N PHE A 349 12.71 18.77 -12.59
CA PHE A 349 11.27 18.96 -12.45
C PHE A 349 10.82 20.43 -12.48
N VAL A 350 11.68 21.34 -12.03
CA VAL A 350 11.32 22.74 -11.83
C VAL A 350 12.00 23.66 -12.86
N GLY A 351 12.96 23.14 -13.63
CA GLY A 351 13.80 23.96 -14.52
C GLY A 351 14.81 24.79 -13.71
N ASP A 352 15.05 26.03 -14.14
CA ASP A 352 16.14 26.87 -13.62
C ASP A 352 15.68 27.90 -12.58
N ASP A 353 14.55 27.68 -11.89
CA ASP A 353 14.11 28.58 -10.82
C ASP A 353 14.92 28.34 -9.53
N PRO A 354 15.85 29.27 -9.17
CA PRO A 354 16.77 29.06 -8.05
C PRO A 354 16.05 29.02 -6.70
N THR A 355 14.92 29.72 -6.56
CA THR A 355 14.15 29.79 -5.31
C THR A 355 13.49 28.45 -5.04
N VAL A 356 12.80 27.91 -6.04
CA VAL A 356 12.09 26.62 -5.92
C VAL A 356 13.08 25.48 -5.75
N ILE A 357 14.22 25.50 -6.47
CA ILE A 357 15.30 24.51 -6.32
C ILE A 357 15.86 24.55 -4.89
N ALA A 358 16.13 25.75 -4.34
CA ALA A 358 16.65 25.88 -2.98
C ALA A 358 15.69 25.32 -1.95
N ILE A 359 14.38 25.59 -2.07
CA ILE A 359 13.34 25.06 -1.17
C ILE A 359 13.30 23.53 -1.25
N GLY A 360 13.16 22.95 -2.44
CA GLY A 360 13.11 21.51 -2.64
C GLY A 360 14.38 20.81 -2.14
N ALA A 361 15.56 21.38 -2.39
CA ALA A 361 16.84 20.84 -1.94
C ALA A 361 16.98 20.92 -0.41
N GLN A 362 16.51 21.98 0.26
CA GLN A 362 16.52 22.09 1.73
C GLN A 362 15.60 21.08 2.39
N VAL A 363 14.36 20.92 1.87
CA VAL A 363 13.40 19.90 2.34
C VAL A 363 14.00 18.51 2.18
N THR A 364 14.57 18.23 1.02
CA THR A 364 15.24 16.93 0.74
C THR A 364 16.41 16.70 1.68
N ALA A 365 17.24 17.70 1.93
CA ALA A 365 18.41 17.60 2.82
C ALA A 365 18.01 17.26 4.26
N LEU A 366 16.84 17.70 4.71
CA LEU A 366 16.33 17.41 6.04
C LEU A 366 15.68 16.02 6.13
N ILE A 367 14.84 15.65 5.15
CA ILE A 367 14.02 14.45 5.22
C ILE A 367 14.80 13.20 4.76
N ALA A 368 15.54 13.28 3.65
CA ALA A 368 16.16 12.11 3.04
C ALA A 368 17.12 11.33 3.97
N PRO A 369 17.98 11.96 4.78
CA PRO A 369 18.82 11.21 5.72
C PRO A 369 18.02 10.45 6.79
N CYS A 370 16.78 10.87 7.03
CA CYS A 370 15.93 10.32 8.08
C CYS A 370 15.15 9.07 7.65
N TYR A 371 15.19 8.65 6.36
CA TYR A 371 14.56 7.38 5.93
C TYR A 371 15.08 6.17 6.72
N VAL A 372 16.33 6.20 7.17
CA VAL A 372 16.91 5.13 8.01
C VAL A 372 16.15 4.96 9.33
N LEU A 373 15.57 6.03 9.88
CA LEU A 373 14.76 5.98 11.10
C LEU A 373 13.44 5.22 10.88
N PHE A 374 12.87 5.34 9.67
CA PHE A 374 11.64 4.65 9.32
C PHE A 374 11.80 3.12 9.25
N THR A 375 13.04 2.62 9.14
CA THR A 375 13.35 1.18 9.18
C THR A 375 12.73 0.47 10.37
N LEU A 376 12.88 1.05 11.57
CA LEU A 376 12.33 0.46 12.79
C LEU A 376 10.80 0.47 12.78
N VAL A 377 10.21 1.56 12.29
CA VAL A 377 8.75 1.70 12.18
C VAL A 377 8.17 0.61 11.27
N GLU A 378 8.69 0.48 10.06
CA GLU A 378 8.17 -0.46 9.06
C GLU A 378 8.40 -1.91 9.46
N VAL A 379 9.65 -2.26 9.82
CA VAL A 379 10.01 -3.66 10.10
C VAL A 379 9.34 -4.17 11.37
N LEU A 380 9.35 -3.40 12.46
CA LEU A 380 8.75 -3.84 13.73
C LEU A 380 7.22 -3.90 13.64
N SER A 381 6.58 -2.90 13.01
CA SER A 381 5.14 -2.90 12.77
C SER A 381 4.70 -4.12 11.94
N SER A 382 5.40 -4.40 10.84
CA SER A 382 5.11 -5.54 9.96
C SER A 382 5.39 -6.88 10.62
N THR A 383 6.44 -6.98 11.45
CA THR A 383 6.76 -8.15 12.29
C THR A 383 5.60 -8.46 13.25
N MET A 384 5.16 -7.48 14.02
CA MET A 384 4.08 -7.65 15.00
C MET A 384 2.77 -8.04 14.33
N ARG A 385 2.45 -7.41 13.19
CA ARG A 385 1.31 -7.83 12.36
C ARG A 385 1.45 -9.28 11.88
N GLY A 386 2.64 -9.72 11.50
CA GLY A 386 2.92 -11.09 11.06
C GLY A 386 2.57 -12.15 12.10
N VAL A 387 2.76 -11.87 13.39
CA VAL A 387 2.33 -12.76 14.49
C VAL A 387 0.86 -12.58 14.88
N GLY A 388 0.17 -11.59 14.33
CA GLY A 388 -1.26 -11.31 14.57
C GLY A 388 -1.53 -10.17 15.54
N ASP A 389 -0.51 -9.51 16.10
CA ASP A 389 -0.68 -8.28 16.89
C ASP A 389 -0.69 -7.07 15.95
N ALA A 390 -1.87 -6.57 15.64
CA ALA A 390 -2.05 -5.41 14.78
C ALA A 390 -2.57 -4.17 15.54
N VAL A 391 -3.21 -4.37 16.68
CA VAL A 391 -3.88 -3.27 17.42
C VAL A 391 -2.85 -2.31 17.99
N VAL A 392 -1.85 -2.84 18.71
CA VAL A 392 -0.84 -1.98 19.36
C VAL A 392 0.07 -1.31 18.33
N PRO A 393 0.60 -1.99 17.30
CA PRO A 393 1.34 -1.34 16.21
C PRO A 393 0.55 -0.23 15.51
N ALA A 394 -0.73 -0.45 15.22
CA ALA A 394 -1.58 0.58 14.63
C ALA A 394 -1.75 1.78 15.57
N ALA A 395 -2.02 1.53 16.87
CA ALA A 395 -2.14 2.58 17.88
C ALA A 395 -0.86 3.41 18.04
N ILE A 396 0.32 2.75 18.12
CA ILE A 396 1.62 3.44 18.16
C ILE A 396 1.78 4.36 16.95
N THR A 397 1.55 3.85 15.76
CA THR A 397 1.69 4.64 14.53
C THR A 397 0.67 5.77 14.48
N MET A 398 -0.60 5.52 14.78
CA MET A 398 -1.64 6.57 14.78
C MET A 398 -1.31 7.69 15.78
N VAL A 399 -0.84 7.36 16.98
CA VAL A 399 -0.50 8.36 17.99
C VAL A 399 0.77 9.14 17.59
N PHE A 400 1.88 8.44 17.41
CA PHE A 400 3.18 9.10 17.26
C PHE A 400 3.47 9.61 15.84
N THR A 401 2.94 8.96 14.80
CA THR A 401 3.13 9.44 13.42
C THR A 401 2.01 10.38 12.97
N CYS A 402 0.74 10.13 13.34
CA CYS A 402 -0.37 10.96 12.85
C CYS A 402 -0.76 12.05 13.85
N ILE A 403 -1.15 11.69 15.09
CA ILE A 403 -1.68 12.67 16.07
C ILE A 403 -0.60 13.67 16.48
N VAL A 404 0.63 13.20 16.81
CA VAL A 404 1.75 14.11 17.14
C VAL A 404 2.04 15.06 15.97
N ARG A 405 1.98 14.57 14.73
CA ARG A 405 2.14 15.41 13.55
C ARG A 405 1.08 16.49 13.47
N LEU A 406 -0.20 16.15 13.69
CA LEU A 406 -1.29 17.12 13.67
C LEU A 406 -1.15 18.17 14.78
N ILE A 407 -0.82 17.74 16.00
CA ILE A 407 -0.59 18.65 17.14
C ILE A 407 0.57 19.61 16.84
N TYR A 408 1.67 19.11 16.29
CA TYR A 408 2.81 19.94 15.93
C TYR A 408 2.47 20.95 14.83
N LEU A 409 1.77 20.52 13.77
CA LEU A 409 1.42 21.40 12.67
C LEU A 409 0.51 22.54 13.14
N TRP A 410 -0.53 22.26 13.91
CA TRP A 410 -1.46 23.28 14.39
C TRP A 410 -0.91 24.09 15.57
N GLY A 411 -0.20 23.46 16.47
CA GLY A 411 0.32 24.13 17.68
C GLY A 411 1.55 25.00 17.42
N TYR A 412 2.32 24.69 16.38
CA TYR A 412 3.60 25.36 16.15
C TYR A 412 3.86 25.72 14.68
N ALA A 413 3.76 24.77 13.75
CA ALA A 413 4.27 24.98 12.40
C ALA A 413 3.49 26.03 11.61
N PHE A 414 2.17 26.09 11.76
CA PHE A 414 1.32 27.04 11.05
C PHE A 414 1.53 28.49 11.50
N SER A 415 2.02 28.71 12.72
CA SER A 415 2.37 30.04 13.22
C SER A 415 3.77 30.50 12.82
N HIS A 416 4.67 29.59 12.43
CA HIS A 416 6.07 29.90 12.09
C HIS A 416 6.42 29.88 10.62
N ASN A 417 5.45 29.62 9.74
CA ASN A 417 5.45 29.77 8.28
C ASN A 417 6.80 29.51 7.58
N SER A 418 7.41 28.32 7.78
CA SER A 418 8.68 27.94 7.16
C SER A 418 8.63 26.53 6.59
N ASN A 419 9.24 26.31 5.43
CA ASN A 419 9.37 24.97 4.82
C ASN A 419 10.11 23.99 5.74
N LEU A 420 11.16 24.44 6.40
CA LEU A 420 11.93 23.60 7.33
C LEU A 420 11.14 23.26 8.59
N THR A 421 10.33 24.21 9.10
CA THR A 421 9.45 23.97 10.24
C THR A 421 8.42 22.90 9.93
N ILE A 422 7.86 22.89 8.72
CA ILE A 422 6.95 21.83 8.30
C ILE A 422 7.70 20.51 8.07
N ALA A 423 8.89 20.54 7.48
CA ALA A 423 9.65 19.34 7.16
C ALA A 423 10.18 18.60 8.39
N VAL A 424 10.54 19.31 9.47
CA VAL A 424 11.12 18.71 10.68
C VAL A 424 10.18 17.74 11.41
N ILE A 425 8.87 17.79 11.13
CA ILE A 425 7.91 16.86 11.73
C ILE A 425 8.15 15.41 11.29
N TYR A 426 8.73 15.19 10.10
CA TYR A 426 9.04 13.83 9.63
C TYR A 426 10.04 13.14 10.55
N PRO A 427 11.26 13.66 10.76
CA PRO A 427 12.21 13.05 11.70
C PRO A 427 11.67 12.99 13.13
N ILE A 428 11.00 14.02 13.64
CA ILE A 428 10.42 14.00 14.99
C ILE A 428 9.45 12.83 15.14
N SER A 429 8.47 12.71 14.24
CA SER A 429 7.47 11.65 14.31
C SER A 429 8.09 10.26 14.16
N TRP A 430 9.08 10.09 13.26
CA TRP A 430 9.74 8.80 13.04
C TRP A 430 10.62 8.39 14.23
N VAL A 431 11.33 9.32 14.87
CA VAL A 431 12.09 9.03 16.10
C VAL A 431 11.17 8.60 17.22
N LEU A 432 10.11 9.35 17.50
CA LEU A 432 9.16 9.02 18.56
C LEU A 432 8.48 7.67 18.32
N THR A 433 8.04 7.42 17.07
CA THR A 433 7.45 6.15 16.70
C THR A 433 8.44 4.99 16.84
N SER A 434 9.69 5.18 16.41
CA SER A 434 10.75 4.16 16.53
C SER A 434 11.05 3.83 17.98
N ILE A 435 11.13 4.83 18.87
CA ILE A 435 11.33 4.63 20.31
C ILE A 435 10.15 3.82 20.88
N ALA A 436 8.91 4.20 20.56
CA ALA A 436 7.72 3.49 21.02
C ALA A 436 7.71 2.02 20.55
N PHE A 437 8.05 1.76 19.28
CA PHE A 437 8.17 0.40 18.77
C PHE A 437 9.30 -0.39 19.45
N LEU A 438 10.45 0.20 19.69
CA LEU A 438 11.56 -0.46 20.41
C LEU A 438 11.19 -0.82 21.84
N LEU A 439 10.51 0.07 22.55
CA LEU A 439 10.03 -0.18 23.92
C LEU A 439 9.00 -1.31 23.92
N TYR A 440 8.06 -1.29 22.96
CA TYR A 440 7.06 -2.34 22.86
C TYR A 440 7.69 -3.68 22.44
N TYR A 441 8.63 -3.68 21.50
CA TYR A 441 9.39 -4.87 21.11
C TYR A 441 10.13 -5.50 22.29
N LYS A 442 10.86 -4.69 23.09
CA LYS A 442 11.57 -5.14 24.28
C LYS A 442 10.63 -5.67 25.38
N SER A 443 9.41 -5.17 25.47
CA SER A 443 8.43 -5.65 26.46
C SER A 443 7.97 -7.08 26.21
N ARG A 444 8.21 -7.65 25.03
CA ARG A 444 7.78 -8.99 24.56
C ARG A 444 6.25 -9.21 24.58
N LYS A 445 5.45 -8.20 24.89
CA LYS A 445 3.98 -8.31 24.97
C LYS A 445 3.31 -8.57 23.61
N TRP A 446 3.99 -8.26 22.50
CA TRP A 446 3.53 -8.50 21.14
C TRP A 446 3.53 -9.99 20.75
N MET A 447 4.26 -10.83 21.53
CA MET A 447 4.26 -12.28 21.34
C MET A 447 3.16 -12.96 22.13
N PRO A 448 2.43 -13.91 21.55
CA PRO A 448 1.47 -14.74 22.27
C PRO A 448 2.15 -15.52 23.39
N LYS A 449 1.40 -15.72 24.50
CA LYS A 449 1.88 -16.55 25.63
C LYS A 449 2.27 -17.95 25.13
N GLY A 450 3.47 -18.38 25.48
CA GLY A 450 4.03 -19.67 25.03
C GLY A 450 4.94 -19.59 23.81
N PHE A 451 5.05 -18.43 23.14
CA PHE A 451 5.97 -18.19 22.02
C PHE A 451 7.08 -17.17 22.36
N HIS A 452 7.43 -17.01 23.64
CA HIS A 452 8.53 -16.14 24.07
C HIS A 452 9.90 -16.76 23.76
N PHE A 453 10.87 -15.94 23.37
CA PHE A 453 12.28 -16.31 23.20
C PHE A 453 12.96 -16.54 24.53
#